data_27a564002eaeca5966159ce5b136e428
#
_entry.id   27a564002eaeca5966159ce5b136e428
#
_cell.length_a   1.000
_cell.length_b   1.000
_cell.length_c   1.000
_cell.angle_alpha   90.00
_cell.angle_beta   90.00
_cell.angle_gamma   90.00
#
_symmetry.space_group_name_H-M   'P 1'
#
loop_
_entity.id
_entity.type
_entity.pdbx_description
1 polymer ?
#
loop_
_entity_poly.entity_id
_entity_poly.type
_entity_poly.pdbx_seq_one_letter_code
_entity_poly.pdbx_strand_id
1 'polypeptide(L)'
;MIAAGLARPAFSAAAVKIDDSCALLVIDVQNCFLPGGSLAVKDGDQVVPVINRIAKGFANVVMTQDWHTPGHISFASSHGGKKPFETVDLKYGKQVLWPDHCVQGTDGASLSKDLAIPQAELIIRKGYHKDVDSYSAFTEADGKTTTGLAAWLKARKLKRLFVAGLATDFCVAWTAIDARKAGFDTWVIEDACRGIDTQGSLAKAWADMAKAGVKRIQSADIAA
;
A
#
# COMPACT_ATOMS: atom_id res chain seq x y z
N MET A 1 13.29 42.34 -15.24
CA MET A 1 12.96 41.06 -15.90
C MET A 1 11.94 40.35 -15.00
N ILE A 2 10.68 40.31 -15.47
CA ILE A 2 9.57 39.71 -14.73
C ILE A 2 9.50 38.23 -15.18
N ALA A 3 9.75 37.30 -14.27
CA ALA A 3 9.62 35.88 -14.55
C ALA A 3 8.12 35.52 -14.62
N ALA A 4 7.65 35.22 -15.83
CA ALA A 4 6.30 34.69 -16.03
C ALA A 4 6.24 33.26 -15.53
N GLY A 5 5.55 33.05 -14.41
CA GLY A 5 5.20 31.73 -13.91
C GLY A 5 4.20 31.09 -14.88
N LEU A 6 4.63 30.04 -15.58
CA LEU A 6 3.74 29.17 -16.36
C LEU A 6 2.78 28.44 -15.41
N ALA A 7 1.55 28.92 -15.31
CA ALA A 7 0.45 28.22 -14.69
C ALA A 7 0.20 26.93 -15.51
N ARG A 8 0.37 25.76 -14.89
CA ARG A 8 -0.05 24.49 -15.46
C ARG A 8 -1.57 24.55 -15.64
N PRO A 9 -2.11 24.18 -16.81
CA PRO A 9 -3.56 24.07 -16.96
C PRO A 9 -4.06 22.99 -16.00
N ALA A 10 -4.95 23.37 -15.08
CA ALA A 10 -5.70 22.44 -14.26
C ALA A 10 -6.69 21.70 -15.18
N PHE A 11 -6.30 20.53 -15.67
CA PHE A 11 -7.30 19.59 -16.19
C PHE A 11 -8.12 19.15 -14.97
N SER A 12 -9.31 19.73 -14.82
CA SER A 12 -10.34 19.21 -13.93
C SER A 12 -10.75 17.85 -14.50
N ALA A 13 -10.10 16.79 -14.04
CA ALA A 13 -10.62 15.45 -14.25
C ALA A 13 -12.02 15.39 -13.60
N ALA A 14 -13.00 14.82 -14.30
CA ALA A 14 -14.34 14.65 -13.74
C ALA A 14 -14.23 13.92 -12.39
N ALA A 15 -14.88 14.48 -11.37
CA ALA A 15 -14.84 13.92 -10.03
C ALA A 15 -15.24 12.44 -10.02
N VAL A 16 -14.47 11.62 -9.34
CA VAL A 16 -14.71 10.17 -9.22
C VAL A 16 -15.75 9.95 -8.15
N LYS A 17 -16.98 9.59 -8.55
CA LYS A 17 -18.08 9.30 -7.62
C LYS A 17 -17.84 7.96 -6.90
N ILE A 18 -18.07 7.94 -5.59
CA ILE A 18 -18.08 6.74 -4.76
C ILE A 18 -19.53 6.24 -4.65
N ASP A 19 -19.69 4.92 -4.65
CA ASP A 19 -20.95 4.22 -4.36
C ASP A 19 -20.68 2.92 -3.60
N ASP A 20 -21.73 2.15 -3.31
CA ASP A 20 -21.66 0.90 -2.54
C ASP A 20 -20.82 -0.20 -3.22
N SER A 21 -20.49 -0.05 -4.50
CA SER A 21 -19.57 -0.97 -5.22
C SER A 21 -18.10 -0.62 -5.04
N CYS A 22 -17.79 0.43 -4.28
CA CYS A 22 -16.42 0.89 -4.01
C CYS A 22 -15.91 0.39 -2.67
N ALA A 23 -14.61 0.10 -2.60
CA ALA A 23 -13.91 -0.10 -1.34
C ALA A 23 -12.64 0.77 -1.27
N LEU A 24 -12.34 1.27 -0.08
CA LEU A 24 -11.05 1.85 0.26
C LEU A 24 -10.15 0.77 0.87
N LEU A 25 -8.98 0.57 0.28
CA LEU A 25 -7.92 -0.27 0.83
C LEU A 25 -6.87 0.63 1.49
N VAL A 26 -6.74 0.53 2.80
CA VAL A 26 -5.77 1.28 3.61
C VAL A 26 -4.58 0.37 3.89
N ILE A 27 -3.48 0.63 3.20
CA ILE A 27 -2.32 -0.27 3.14
C ILE A 27 -1.33 0.10 4.24
N ASP A 28 -1.09 -0.82 5.17
CA ASP A 28 0.03 -0.90 6.10
C ASP A 28 0.35 0.42 6.83
N VAL A 29 -0.67 1.14 7.29
CA VAL A 29 -0.47 2.35 8.11
C VAL A 29 -0.16 1.91 9.54
N GLN A 30 1.06 1.35 9.71
CA GLN A 30 1.55 0.72 10.94
C GLN A 30 2.69 1.52 11.57
N ASN A 31 2.88 1.37 12.87
CA ASN A 31 3.91 2.11 13.61
C ASN A 31 5.32 1.89 13.07
N CYS A 32 5.65 0.70 12.54
CA CYS A 32 6.96 0.43 11.94
C CYS A 32 7.28 1.29 10.72
N PHE A 33 6.27 1.78 9.98
CA PHE A 33 6.42 2.62 8.78
C PHE A 33 6.25 4.11 9.05
N LEU A 34 5.85 4.50 10.26
CA LEU A 34 5.67 5.89 10.66
C LEU A 34 6.96 6.48 11.26
N PRO A 35 7.09 7.81 11.44
CA PRO A 35 8.26 8.41 12.06
C PRO A 35 8.63 7.77 13.38
N GLY A 36 9.89 7.34 13.52
CA GLY A 36 10.39 6.60 14.70
C GLY A 36 10.28 5.07 14.58
N GLY A 37 9.60 4.56 13.56
CA GLY A 37 9.51 3.13 13.27
C GLY A 37 10.79 2.56 12.66
N SER A 38 10.90 1.22 12.66
CA SER A 38 12.11 0.51 12.20
C SER A 38 12.34 0.58 10.68
N LEU A 39 11.30 0.83 9.89
CA LEU A 39 11.34 1.06 8.45
C LEU A 39 10.52 2.30 8.10
N ALA A 40 10.81 3.41 8.79
CA ALA A 40 10.06 4.65 8.64
C ALA A 40 10.08 5.19 7.20
N VAL A 41 8.88 5.42 6.67
CA VAL A 41 8.69 6.10 5.38
C VAL A 41 8.70 7.61 5.64
N LYS A 42 9.46 8.36 4.84
CA LYS A 42 9.53 9.81 4.96
C LYS A 42 8.12 10.41 4.85
N ASP A 43 7.75 11.27 5.80
CA ASP A 43 6.44 11.92 5.88
C ASP A 43 5.25 10.93 5.89
N GLY A 44 5.48 9.69 6.34
CA GLY A 44 4.48 8.62 6.34
C GLY A 44 3.25 8.91 7.20
N ASP A 45 3.43 9.67 8.27
CA ASP A 45 2.35 10.12 9.16
C ASP A 45 1.36 11.07 8.48
N GLN A 46 1.79 11.80 7.44
CA GLN A 46 0.94 12.74 6.72
C GLN A 46 -0.20 12.05 5.94
N VAL A 47 -0.11 10.74 5.70
CA VAL A 47 -1.20 10.00 5.06
C VAL A 47 -2.41 9.84 5.98
N VAL A 48 -2.20 9.80 7.29
CA VAL A 48 -3.24 9.50 8.29
C VAL A 48 -4.41 10.49 8.23
N PRO A 49 -4.21 11.84 8.33
CA PRO A 49 -5.31 12.77 8.27
C PRO A 49 -6.05 12.75 6.91
N VAL A 50 -5.36 12.48 5.82
CA VAL A 50 -5.98 12.36 4.50
C VAL A 50 -6.86 11.11 4.44
N ILE A 51 -6.33 9.96 4.87
CA ILE A 51 -7.06 8.70 4.93
C ILE A 51 -8.29 8.81 5.82
N ASN A 52 -8.15 9.36 7.04
CA ASN A 52 -9.28 9.55 7.96
C ASN A 52 -10.40 10.41 7.35
N ARG A 53 -10.04 11.41 6.55
CA ARG A 53 -11.00 12.27 5.88
C ARG A 53 -11.75 11.53 4.77
N ILE A 54 -11.01 10.87 3.86
CA ILE A 54 -11.63 10.20 2.70
C ILE A 54 -12.38 8.95 3.10
N ALA A 55 -11.94 8.22 4.13
CA ALA A 55 -12.60 7.01 4.61
C ALA A 55 -14.07 7.22 4.99
N LYS A 56 -14.43 8.44 5.41
CA LYS A 56 -15.84 8.78 5.76
C LYS A 56 -16.80 8.63 4.59
N GLY A 57 -16.32 8.75 3.35
CA GLY A 57 -17.13 8.60 2.14
C GLY A 57 -17.30 7.14 1.69
N PHE A 58 -16.55 6.18 2.27
CA PHE A 58 -16.60 4.78 1.87
C PHE A 58 -17.40 3.94 2.84
N ALA A 59 -18.40 3.24 2.31
CA ALA A 59 -19.15 2.24 3.08
C ALA A 59 -18.32 0.99 3.36
N ASN A 60 -17.40 0.64 2.45
CA ASN A 60 -16.56 -0.55 2.58
C ASN A 60 -15.08 -0.13 2.72
N VAL A 61 -14.48 -0.47 3.85
CA VAL A 61 -13.06 -0.20 4.12
C VAL A 61 -12.36 -1.46 4.58
N VAL A 62 -11.22 -1.75 3.97
CA VAL A 62 -10.31 -2.83 4.35
C VAL A 62 -8.97 -2.21 4.74
N MET A 63 -8.41 -2.64 5.85
CA MET A 63 -7.04 -2.31 6.24
C MET A 63 -6.11 -3.49 6.03
N THR A 64 -4.83 -3.24 5.85
CA THR A 64 -3.82 -4.30 5.81
C THR A 64 -2.76 -4.13 6.88
N GLN A 65 -2.10 -5.21 7.24
CA GLN A 65 -0.94 -5.24 8.11
C GLN A 65 0.13 -6.16 7.53
N ASP A 66 1.36 -5.65 7.39
CA ASP A 66 2.52 -6.54 7.40
C ASP A 66 2.59 -7.23 8.76
N TRP A 67 2.78 -8.57 8.73
CA TRP A 67 2.69 -9.36 9.94
C TRP A 67 3.77 -10.44 9.96
N HIS A 68 5.04 -9.99 9.91
CA HIS A 68 6.20 -10.86 9.73
C HIS A 68 6.52 -11.69 10.97
N THR A 69 6.83 -12.96 10.75
CA THR A 69 7.38 -13.80 11.82
C THR A 69 8.79 -13.35 12.21
N PRO A 70 9.22 -13.56 13.47
CA PRO A 70 10.62 -13.38 13.82
C PRO A 70 11.55 -14.16 12.87
N GLY A 71 12.60 -13.51 12.36
CA GLY A 71 13.54 -14.11 11.42
C GLY A 71 12.94 -14.37 10.03
N HIS A 72 12.01 -13.53 9.59
CA HIS A 72 11.39 -13.60 8.25
C HIS A 72 12.42 -13.48 7.13
N ILE A 73 12.20 -14.18 6.01
CA ILE A 73 13.12 -14.26 4.88
C ILE A 73 13.44 -12.90 4.23
N SER A 74 12.55 -11.90 4.35
CA SER A 74 12.76 -10.55 3.84
C SER A 74 13.67 -9.68 4.71
N PHE A 75 14.04 -10.12 5.89
CA PHE A 75 14.89 -9.35 6.79
C PHE A 75 16.37 -9.52 6.46
N ALA A 76 17.14 -8.43 6.46
CA ALA A 76 18.59 -8.50 6.28
C ALA A 76 19.27 -9.33 7.37
N SER A 77 18.75 -9.28 8.61
CA SER A 77 19.22 -10.08 9.75
C SER A 77 19.13 -11.59 9.54
N SER A 78 18.25 -12.04 8.63
CA SER A 78 18.07 -13.46 8.28
C SER A 78 19.12 -13.96 7.27
N HIS A 79 20.00 -13.07 6.76
CA HIS A 79 21.00 -13.38 5.74
C HIS A 79 22.39 -12.94 6.21
N GLY A 80 23.26 -13.91 6.52
CA GLY A 80 24.60 -13.64 7.04
C GLY A 80 25.39 -12.66 6.16
N GLY A 81 25.89 -11.57 6.77
CA GLY A 81 26.71 -10.55 6.10
C GLY A 81 25.95 -9.56 5.21
N LYS A 82 24.64 -9.68 5.10
CA LYS A 82 23.80 -8.75 4.32
C LYS A 82 23.35 -7.55 5.13
N LYS A 83 23.06 -6.46 4.41
CA LYS A 83 22.55 -5.21 4.99
C LYS A 83 21.18 -4.88 4.42
N PRO A 84 20.36 -4.10 5.14
CA PRO A 84 19.13 -3.56 4.61
C PRO A 84 19.32 -2.86 3.25
N PHE A 85 18.33 -3.00 2.38
CA PHE A 85 18.27 -2.49 1.00
C PHE A 85 19.17 -3.22 -0.01
N GLU A 86 19.95 -4.21 0.40
CA GLU A 86 20.58 -5.14 -0.55
C GLU A 86 19.52 -6.09 -1.13
N THR A 87 19.85 -6.74 -2.24
CA THR A 87 18.98 -7.74 -2.86
C THR A 87 19.60 -9.13 -2.79
N VAL A 88 18.74 -10.14 -2.70
CA VAL A 88 19.11 -11.56 -2.82
C VAL A 88 18.17 -12.24 -3.82
N ASP A 89 18.64 -13.32 -4.42
CA ASP A 89 17.82 -14.19 -5.26
C ASP A 89 17.24 -15.30 -4.37
N LEU A 90 15.92 -15.36 -4.27
CA LEU A 90 15.16 -16.39 -3.56
C LEU A 90 14.39 -17.27 -4.54
N LYS A 91 13.75 -18.33 -4.05
CA LYS A 91 12.97 -19.27 -4.90
C LYS A 91 11.88 -18.60 -5.72
N TYR A 92 11.32 -17.48 -5.23
CA TYR A 92 10.26 -16.71 -5.88
C TYR A 92 10.75 -15.49 -6.66
N GLY A 93 12.06 -15.27 -6.72
CA GLY A 93 12.69 -14.16 -7.46
C GLY A 93 13.53 -13.25 -6.60
N LYS A 94 13.80 -12.04 -7.09
CA LYS A 94 14.59 -11.04 -6.38
C LYS A 94 13.84 -10.46 -5.21
N GLN A 95 14.49 -10.48 -4.03
CA GLN A 95 13.99 -9.93 -2.78
C GLN A 95 14.86 -8.77 -2.33
N VAL A 96 14.27 -7.62 -2.07
CA VAL A 96 14.91 -6.53 -1.32
C VAL A 96 14.92 -6.91 0.14
N LEU A 97 16.08 -6.80 0.78
CA LEU A 97 16.21 -7.08 2.21
C LEU A 97 15.93 -5.82 3.02
N TRP A 98 15.10 -5.98 4.03
CA TRP A 98 14.64 -4.90 4.88
C TRP A 98 15.25 -4.96 6.29
N PRO A 99 15.27 -3.86 7.05
CA PRO A 99 15.37 -3.94 8.51
C PRO A 99 14.24 -4.82 9.06
N ASP A 100 14.44 -5.43 10.21
CA ASP A 100 13.35 -6.11 10.91
C ASP A 100 12.23 -5.13 11.21
N HIS A 101 11.06 -5.37 10.67
CA HIS A 101 9.91 -4.48 10.78
C HIS A 101 8.61 -5.25 10.90
N CYS A 102 7.57 -4.63 11.43
CA CYS A 102 6.24 -5.21 11.56
C CYS A 102 6.22 -6.65 12.08
N VAL A 103 7.12 -6.97 13.03
CA VAL A 103 7.21 -8.30 13.64
C VAL A 103 5.96 -8.57 14.47
N GLN A 104 5.38 -9.73 14.28
CA GLN A 104 4.13 -10.17 14.94
C GLN A 104 4.16 -9.91 16.45
N GLY A 105 3.07 -9.34 16.97
CA GLY A 105 2.89 -9.08 18.39
C GLY A 105 3.69 -7.90 18.96
N THR A 106 4.48 -7.20 18.13
CA THR A 106 5.19 -5.98 18.55
C THR A 106 4.35 -4.73 18.31
N ASP A 107 4.67 -3.64 19.01
CA ASP A 107 4.05 -2.33 18.76
C ASP A 107 4.29 -1.85 17.32
N GLY A 108 5.46 -2.15 16.74
CA GLY A 108 5.76 -1.83 15.35
C GLY A 108 4.77 -2.43 14.36
N ALA A 109 4.23 -3.63 14.62
CA ALA A 109 3.23 -4.27 13.78
C ALA A 109 1.80 -3.76 14.01
N SER A 110 1.57 -2.94 15.02
CA SER A 110 0.26 -2.35 15.30
C SER A 110 -0.09 -1.29 14.26
N LEU A 111 -1.36 -1.22 13.89
CA LEU A 111 -1.88 -0.08 13.13
C LEU A 111 -1.72 1.20 13.94
N SER A 112 -1.51 2.32 13.25
CA SER A 112 -1.46 3.62 13.90
C SER A 112 -2.71 3.86 14.73
N LYS A 113 -2.52 4.28 15.99
CA LYS A 113 -3.62 4.69 16.88
C LYS A 113 -4.38 5.92 16.37
N ASP A 114 -3.76 6.69 15.49
CA ASP A 114 -4.33 7.92 14.94
C ASP A 114 -5.23 7.63 13.71
N LEU A 115 -5.30 6.37 13.25
CA LEU A 115 -6.31 5.94 12.26
C LEU A 115 -7.70 5.90 12.92
N ALA A 116 -8.59 6.77 12.47
CA ALA A 116 -9.98 6.87 12.95
C ALA A 116 -10.96 6.30 11.90
N ILE A 117 -10.92 4.98 11.72
CA ILE A 117 -11.73 4.26 10.71
C ILE A 117 -12.52 3.14 11.39
N PRO A 118 -13.48 3.45 12.26
CA PRO A 118 -14.22 2.44 13.02
C PRO A 118 -15.10 1.54 12.13
N GLN A 119 -15.43 1.97 10.92
CA GLN A 119 -16.20 1.19 9.94
C GLN A 119 -15.35 0.19 9.14
N ALA A 120 -14.05 0.09 9.36
CA ALA A 120 -13.24 -0.92 8.68
C ALA A 120 -13.70 -2.33 9.06
N GLU A 121 -14.13 -3.10 8.05
CA GLU A 121 -14.76 -4.41 8.27
C GLU A 121 -13.76 -5.57 8.27
N LEU A 122 -12.61 -5.38 7.63
CA LEU A 122 -11.63 -6.45 7.44
C LEU A 122 -10.22 -5.90 7.62
N ILE A 123 -9.39 -6.68 8.33
CA ILE A 123 -7.95 -6.47 8.38
C ILE A 123 -7.27 -7.68 7.76
N ILE A 124 -6.58 -7.49 6.65
CA ILE A 124 -5.77 -8.51 5.99
C ILE A 124 -4.36 -8.45 6.55
N ARG A 125 -3.90 -9.53 7.15
CA ARG A 125 -2.50 -9.73 7.50
C ARG A 125 -1.78 -10.42 6.36
N LYS A 126 -0.62 -9.90 5.97
CA LYS A 126 0.21 -10.42 4.90
C LYS A 126 1.66 -10.60 5.33
N GLY A 127 2.46 -11.37 4.58
CA GLY A 127 3.85 -11.62 4.92
C GLY A 127 4.06 -12.39 6.22
N TYR A 128 3.12 -13.26 6.60
CA TYR A 128 3.23 -14.05 7.83
C TYR A 128 3.85 -15.45 7.61
N HIS A 129 4.03 -15.86 6.37
CA HIS A 129 4.77 -17.07 6.05
C HIS A 129 6.26 -16.78 6.04
N LYS A 130 7.01 -17.47 6.89
CA LYS A 130 8.42 -17.18 7.16
C LYS A 130 9.31 -17.10 5.92
N ASP A 131 9.07 -17.95 4.93
CA ASP A 131 9.93 -18.18 3.78
C ASP A 131 9.44 -17.48 2.49
N VAL A 132 8.39 -16.68 2.56
CA VAL A 132 7.80 -15.94 1.43
C VAL A 132 7.40 -14.56 1.87
N ASP A 133 7.85 -13.54 1.14
CA ASP A 133 7.42 -12.15 1.38
C ASP A 133 6.08 -11.82 0.72
N SER A 134 5.45 -10.74 1.11
CA SER A 134 4.17 -10.30 0.56
C SER A 134 4.05 -8.78 0.56
N TYR A 135 4.30 -8.16 -0.58
CA TYR A 135 3.95 -6.75 -0.75
C TYR A 135 2.46 -6.57 -1.04
N SER A 136 1.91 -7.41 -1.91
CA SER A 136 0.51 -7.33 -2.31
C SER A 136 -0.43 -7.82 -1.20
N ALA A 137 -1.55 -7.11 -1.02
CA ALA A 137 -2.66 -7.56 -0.19
C ALA A 137 -3.49 -8.68 -0.85
N PHE A 138 -3.16 -9.11 -2.08
CA PHE A 138 -3.88 -10.15 -2.81
C PHE A 138 -3.13 -11.48 -2.84
N THR A 139 -1.84 -11.44 -3.20
CA THR A 139 -1.03 -12.64 -3.45
C THR A 139 0.38 -12.42 -2.93
N GLU A 140 0.95 -13.42 -2.28
CA GLU A 140 2.33 -13.39 -1.80
C GLU A 140 3.33 -13.44 -2.96
N ALA A 141 4.59 -13.18 -2.69
CA ALA A 141 5.65 -13.08 -3.71
C ALA A 141 5.88 -14.37 -4.50
N ASP A 142 5.40 -15.51 -4.02
CA ASP A 142 5.44 -16.80 -4.74
C ASP A 142 4.44 -16.85 -5.92
N GLY A 143 3.56 -15.87 -6.04
CA GLY A 143 2.54 -15.78 -7.09
C GLY A 143 1.42 -16.83 -6.99
N LYS A 144 1.32 -17.55 -5.87
CA LYS A 144 0.38 -18.68 -5.67
C LYS A 144 -0.44 -18.53 -4.39
N THR A 145 0.20 -18.18 -3.29
CA THR A 145 -0.44 -18.06 -1.99
C THR A 145 -1.29 -16.79 -1.94
N THR A 146 -2.59 -16.95 -1.73
CA THR A 146 -3.52 -15.82 -1.70
C THR A 146 -3.91 -15.48 -0.27
N THR A 147 -4.18 -14.19 -0.03
CA THR A 147 -4.65 -13.70 1.27
C THR A 147 -6.15 -13.95 1.51
N GLY A 148 -6.90 -14.25 0.45
CA GLY A 148 -8.36 -14.32 0.46
C GLY A 148 -9.06 -13.00 0.15
N LEU A 149 -8.34 -11.87 0.06
CA LEU A 149 -8.95 -10.55 -0.17
C LEU A 149 -9.80 -10.51 -1.47
N ALA A 150 -9.29 -11.07 -2.58
CA ALA A 150 -10.03 -11.08 -3.83
C ALA A 150 -11.38 -11.80 -3.72
N ALA A 151 -11.42 -12.92 -3.00
CA ALA A 151 -12.65 -13.69 -2.79
C ALA A 151 -13.66 -12.90 -1.93
N TRP A 152 -13.17 -12.26 -0.87
CA TRP A 152 -14.00 -11.42 -0.01
C TRP A 152 -14.61 -10.24 -0.77
N LEU A 153 -13.80 -9.49 -1.53
CA LEU A 153 -14.26 -8.37 -2.34
C LEU A 153 -15.32 -8.79 -3.37
N LYS A 154 -15.11 -9.94 -4.05
CA LYS A 154 -16.06 -10.49 -5.02
C LYS A 154 -17.37 -10.93 -4.36
N ALA A 155 -17.32 -11.59 -3.18
CA ALA A 155 -18.50 -11.98 -2.42
C ALA A 155 -19.36 -10.77 -2.02
N ARG A 156 -18.73 -9.63 -1.75
CA ARG A 156 -19.38 -8.33 -1.46
C ARG A 156 -19.83 -7.58 -2.73
N LYS A 157 -19.60 -8.14 -3.92
CA LYS A 157 -19.91 -7.53 -5.23
C LYS A 157 -19.21 -6.18 -5.46
N LEU A 158 -18.06 -5.96 -4.79
CA LEU A 158 -17.25 -4.77 -4.97
C LEU A 158 -16.54 -4.82 -6.32
N LYS A 159 -16.44 -3.69 -7.00
CA LYS A 159 -15.92 -3.57 -8.37
C LYS A 159 -14.81 -2.55 -8.49
N ARG A 160 -14.82 -1.52 -7.65
CA ARG A 160 -13.93 -0.37 -7.72
C ARG A 160 -13.13 -0.26 -6.42
N LEU A 161 -11.81 -0.20 -6.55
CA LEU A 161 -10.91 -0.15 -5.41
C LEU A 161 -10.11 1.16 -5.42
N PHE A 162 -10.08 1.79 -4.28
CA PHE A 162 -9.30 2.99 -4.01
C PHE A 162 -8.22 2.61 -3.00
N VAL A 163 -6.96 2.82 -3.37
CA VAL A 163 -5.81 2.37 -2.57
C VAL A 163 -5.09 3.58 -2.00
N ALA A 164 -4.81 3.56 -0.72
CA ALA A 164 -4.07 4.58 0.02
C ALA A 164 -3.15 3.90 1.05
N GLY A 165 -2.12 4.57 1.53
CA GLY A 165 -1.25 4.07 2.59
C GLY A 165 0.23 3.98 2.21
N LEU A 166 0.93 2.98 2.72
CA LEU A 166 2.38 2.85 2.71
C LEU A 166 2.84 1.46 2.21
N ALA A 167 4.01 1.33 1.57
CA ALA A 167 4.68 2.40 0.86
C ALA A 167 4.24 2.38 -0.61
N THR A 168 4.18 3.59 -1.24
CA THR A 168 3.68 3.75 -2.61
C THR A 168 4.36 2.78 -3.59
N ASP A 169 5.67 2.67 -3.49
CA ASP A 169 6.53 1.92 -4.42
C ASP A 169 6.64 0.41 -4.13
N PHE A 170 6.05 -0.05 -3.04
CA PHE A 170 5.99 -1.46 -2.65
C PHE A 170 4.55 -1.91 -2.40
N CYS A 171 4.09 -1.96 -1.17
CA CYS A 171 2.80 -2.58 -0.83
C CYS A 171 1.61 -1.95 -1.55
N VAL A 172 1.59 -0.62 -1.71
CA VAL A 172 0.54 0.08 -2.46
C VAL A 172 0.55 -0.31 -3.94
N ALA A 173 1.71 -0.21 -4.61
CA ALA A 173 1.82 -0.50 -6.04
C ALA A 173 1.51 -1.97 -6.36
N TRP A 174 2.08 -2.91 -5.59
CA TRP A 174 1.83 -4.33 -5.81
C TRP A 174 0.36 -4.68 -5.58
N THR A 175 -0.24 -4.14 -4.51
CA THR A 175 -1.68 -4.31 -4.25
C THR A 175 -2.53 -3.77 -5.39
N ALA A 176 -2.24 -2.56 -5.87
CA ALA A 176 -3.01 -1.93 -6.95
C ALA A 176 -2.89 -2.69 -8.28
N ILE A 177 -1.68 -3.18 -8.62
CA ILE A 177 -1.44 -3.97 -9.82
C ILE A 177 -2.17 -5.31 -9.74
N ASP A 178 -2.10 -5.99 -8.60
CA ASP A 178 -2.79 -7.28 -8.44
C ASP A 178 -4.32 -7.12 -8.37
N ALA A 179 -4.81 -6.02 -7.84
CA ALA A 179 -6.22 -5.66 -7.93
C ALA A 179 -6.69 -5.58 -9.39
N ARG A 180 -5.90 -4.94 -10.27
CA ARG A 180 -6.18 -4.90 -11.72
C ARG A 180 -6.16 -6.28 -12.34
N LYS A 181 -5.17 -7.11 -12.04
CA LYS A 181 -5.10 -8.51 -12.51
C LYS A 181 -6.31 -9.34 -12.04
N ALA A 182 -6.81 -9.08 -10.83
CA ALA A 182 -8.00 -9.74 -10.28
C ALA A 182 -9.33 -9.24 -10.86
N GLY A 183 -9.30 -8.22 -11.75
CA GLY A 183 -10.44 -7.70 -12.49
C GLY A 183 -11.13 -6.49 -11.84
N PHE A 184 -10.52 -5.85 -10.86
CA PHE A 184 -11.08 -4.64 -10.24
C PHE A 184 -10.63 -3.36 -10.96
N ASP A 185 -11.53 -2.41 -11.12
CA ASP A 185 -11.13 -1.04 -11.45
C ASP A 185 -10.45 -0.41 -10.26
N THR A 186 -9.21 0.12 -10.47
CA THR A 186 -8.35 0.49 -9.37
C THR A 186 -7.79 1.90 -9.52
N TRP A 187 -7.89 2.66 -8.45
CA TRP A 187 -7.31 3.99 -8.29
C TRP A 187 -6.31 3.97 -7.12
N VAL A 188 -5.20 4.70 -7.27
CA VAL A 188 -4.31 5.03 -6.15
C VAL A 188 -4.45 6.52 -5.86
N ILE A 189 -4.70 6.84 -4.60
CA ILE A 189 -4.89 8.21 -4.11
C ILE A 189 -3.51 8.74 -3.70
N GLU A 190 -2.89 9.52 -4.58
CA GLU A 190 -1.49 9.89 -4.46
C GLU A 190 -1.16 10.66 -3.18
N ASP A 191 -1.95 11.69 -2.86
CA ASP A 191 -1.73 12.51 -1.65
C ASP A 191 -2.02 11.77 -0.33
N ALA A 192 -2.67 10.60 -0.42
CA ALA A 192 -2.87 9.67 0.68
C ALA A 192 -1.83 8.53 0.70
N CYS A 193 -0.72 8.65 -0.03
CA CYS A 193 0.37 7.69 -0.08
C CYS A 193 1.72 8.38 0.12
N ARG A 194 2.72 7.62 0.66
CA ARG A 194 4.14 8.02 0.69
C ARG A 194 5.00 6.83 0.30
N GLY A 195 6.11 7.10 -0.39
CA GLY A 195 7.04 6.08 -0.87
C GLY A 195 8.35 6.06 -0.10
N ILE A 196 9.06 4.95 -0.16
CA ILE A 196 10.43 4.80 0.36
C ILE A 196 11.44 5.44 -0.60
N ASP A 197 11.18 5.31 -1.91
CA ASP A 197 12.00 5.81 -3.03
C ASP A 197 13.46 5.36 -2.97
N THR A 198 13.68 4.07 -2.89
CA THR A 198 15.02 3.50 -3.00
C THR A 198 15.40 3.30 -4.46
N GLN A 199 16.50 3.95 -4.89
CA GLN A 199 17.05 3.83 -6.25
C GLN A 199 16.03 4.11 -7.39
N GLY A 200 15.10 5.05 -7.17
CA GLY A 200 14.10 5.42 -8.18
C GLY A 200 12.89 4.48 -8.23
N SER A 201 12.70 3.65 -7.21
CA SER A 201 11.57 2.72 -7.10
C SER A 201 10.22 3.41 -7.20
N LEU A 202 10.09 4.64 -6.69
CA LEU A 202 8.83 5.38 -6.73
C LEU A 202 8.41 5.74 -8.15
N ALA A 203 9.32 6.27 -8.96
CA ALA A 203 9.04 6.59 -10.37
C ALA A 203 8.71 5.32 -11.17
N LYS A 204 9.45 4.23 -10.92
CA LYS A 204 9.19 2.92 -11.54
C LYS A 204 7.80 2.39 -11.16
N ALA A 205 7.43 2.44 -9.89
CA ALA A 205 6.15 1.95 -9.41
C ALA A 205 4.97 2.69 -10.06
N TRP A 206 5.05 4.02 -10.19
CA TRP A 206 4.03 4.78 -10.91
C TRP A 206 3.92 4.38 -12.38
N ALA A 207 5.04 4.14 -13.06
CA ALA A 207 5.04 3.67 -14.44
C ALA A 207 4.42 2.26 -14.56
N ASP A 208 4.78 1.34 -13.66
CA ASP A 208 4.24 -0.03 -13.66
C ASP A 208 2.73 -0.04 -13.35
N MET A 209 2.27 0.76 -12.40
CA MET A 209 0.85 0.93 -12.09
C MET A 209 0.08 1.48 -13.30
N ALA A 210 0.59 2.51 -13.96
CA ALA A 210 -0.04 3.07 -15.16
C ALA A 210 -0.13 2.03 -16.28
N LYS A 211 0.94 1.24 -16.52
CA LYS A 211 0.95 0.14 -17.49
C LYS A 211 -0.09 -0.94 -17.18
N ALA A 212 -0.34 -1.20 -15.90
CA ALA A 212 -1.37 -2.14 -15.44
C ALA A 212 -2.80 -1.57 -15.52
N GLY A 213 -2.96 -0.30 -15.89
CA GLY A 213 -4.25 0.38 -15.98
C GLY A 213 -4.77 0.90 -14.63
N VAL A 214 -3.89 1.07 -13.65
CA VAL A 214 -4.22 1.76 -12.40
C VAL A 214 -4.31 3.26 -12.67
N LYS A 215 -5.34 3.89 -12.14
CA LYS A 215 -5.56 5.34 -12.26
C LYS A 215 -4.95 6.07 -11.06
N ARG A 216 -4.23 7.15 -11.31
CA ARG A 216 -3.63 8.02 -10.29
C ARG A 216 -4.53 9.24 -10.08
N ILE A 217 -4.96 9.48 -8.86
CA ILE A 217 -5.85 10.59 -8.48
C ILE A 217 -5.37 11.26 -7.20
N GLN A 218 -5.93 12.43 -6.92
CA GLN A 218 -5.80 13.12 -5.63
C GLN A 218 -7.06 12.87 -4.78
N SER A 219 -6.96 13.02 -3.47
CA SER A 219 -8.11 12.91 -2.57
C SER A 219 -9.23 13.92 -2.90
N ALA A 220 -8.85 15.07 -3.45
CA ALA A 220 -9.79 16.12 -3.90
C ALA A 220 -10.59 15.73 -5.16
N ASP A 221 -10.15 14.73 -5.92
CA ASP A 221 -10.86 14.23 -7.09
C ASP A 221 -12.02 13.28 -6.73
N ILE A 222 -12.14 12.92 -5.45
CA ILE A 222 -13.18 12.02 -4.95
C ILE A 222 -14.40 12.87 -4.56
N ALA A 223 -15.53 12.60 -5.22
CA ALA A 223 -16.82 13.14 -4.82
C ALA A 223 -17.57 12.11 -3.95
N ALA A 224 -17.93 12.54 -2.74
CA ALA A 224 -18.77 11.78 -1.84
C ALA A 224 -20.25 11.87 -2.28
#